data_a1973b2e3553ae28d762c9debdf3196b
#
_entry.id   a1973b2e3553ae28d762c9debdf3196b
#
_cell.length_a   1.000
_cell.length_b   1.000
_cell.length_c   1.000
_cell.angle_alpha   90.00
_cell.angle_beta   90.00
_cell.angle_gamma   90.00
#
_symmetry.space_group_name_H-M   'P 1'
#
loop_
_entity.id
_entity.type
_entity.pdbx_description
1 polymer ?
#
loop_
_entity_poly.entity_id
_entity_poly.type
_entity_poly.pdbx_seq_one_letter_code
_entity_poly.pdbx_strand_id
1 'polypeptide(L)'
;MTDARKYGPDFDLLEKQDPEIASILLAEVRRQQTGLQLIASENFTSGAVLAALGTPLSNKYAEGYPGKRYYGGCEVVDRAEDIAIERAKQLFGADHANEIGRAHV
;
A
#
# COMPACT_ATOMS: atom_id res chain seq x y z
N MET A 1 -16.20 9.14 16.87
CA MET A 1 -14.78 9.40 17.12
C MET A 1 -13.94 8.43 16.33
N THR A 2 -12.96 8.91 15.59
CA THR A 2 -12.10 8.05 14.74
C THR A 2 -11.06 7.38 15.63
N ASP A 3 -10.95 6.05 15.53
CA ASP A 3 -9.95 5.30 16.27
C ASP A 3 -8.65 5.25 15.46
N ALA A 4 -7.65 6.00 15.90
CA ALA A 4 -6.35 6.11 15.24
C ALA A 4 -5.63 4.76 15.08
N ARG A 5 -5.91 3.79 15.95
CA ARG A 5 -5.30 2.47 15.88
C ARG A 5 -5.66 1.70 14.60
N LYS A 6 -6.73 2.11 13.93
CA LYS A 6 -7.13 1.51 12.63
C LYS A 6 -6.15 1.85 11.51
N TYR A 7 -5.35 2.88 11.69
CA TYR A 7 -4.43 3.36 10.66
C TYR A 7 -2.98 2.93 10.91
N GLY A 8 -2.81 1.97 11.82
CA GLY A 8 -1.52 1.35 12.10
C GLY A 8 -0.80 1.97 13.30
N PRO A 9 0.21 1.28 13.81
CA PRO A 9 0.96 1.72 14.99
C PRO A 9 1.74 3.02 14.75
N ASP A 10 2.07 3.31 13.51
CA ASP A 10 2.87 4.49 13.16
C ASP A 10 2.07 5.78 13.18
N PHE A 11 0.73 5.72 13.26
CA PHE A 11 -0.08 6.92 13.33
C PHE A 11 0.23 7.75 14.57
N ASP A 12 0.46 7.12 15.70
CA ASP A 12 0.82 7.81 16.94
C ASP A 12 2.15 8.56 16.80
N LEU A 13 3.10 7.98 16.10
CA LEU A 13 4.39 8.61 15.81
C LEU A 13 4.19 9.84 14.91
N LEU A 14 3.37 9.70 13.89
CA LEU A 14 3.04 10.81 13.00
C LEU A 14 2.37 11.95 13.74
N GLU A 15 1.40 11.64 14.61
CA GLU A 15 0.68 12.63 15.39
C GLU A 15 1.61 13.42 16.32
N LYS A 16 2.60 12.76 16.91
CA LYS A 16 3.61 13.41 17.74
C LYS A 16 4.57 14.26 16.92
N GLN A 17 4.98 13.77 15.77
CA GLN A 17 5.97 14.44 14.94
C GLN A 17 5.38 15.60 14.16
N ASP A 18 4.18 15.41 13.61
CA ASP A 18 3.51 16.38 12.75
C ASP A 18 1.99 16.35 12.99
N PRO A 19 1.52 17.05 14.02
CA PRO A 19 0.09 17.08 14.33
C PRO A 19 -0.76 17.72 13.24
N GLU A 20 -0.20 18.60 12.42
CA GLU A 20 -0.94 19.21 11.31
C GLU A 20 -1.29 18.17 10.25
N ILE A 21 -0.32 17.36 9.82
CA ILE A 21 -0.56 16.29 8.86
C ILE A 21 -1.49 15.22 9.45
N ALA A 22 -1.30 14.85 10.72
CA ALA A 22 -2.18 13.90 11.38
C ALA A 22 -3.63 14.37 11.38
N SER A 23 -3.85 15.65 11.65
CA SER A 23 -5.17 16.28 11.62
C SER A 23 -5.81 16.20 10.22
N ILE A 24 -5.04 16.45 9.18
CA ILE A 24 -5.50 16.37 7.80
C ILE A 24 -5.92 14.94 7.45
N LEU A 25 -5.12 13.95 7.84
CA LEU A 25 -5.45 12.55 7.60
C LEU A 25 -6.75 12.13 8.27
N LEU A 26 -6.96 12.55 9.52
CA LEU A 26 -8.22 12.27 10.23
C LEU A 26 -9.41 12.97 9.58
N ALA A 27 -9.21 14.20 9.09
CA ALA A 27 -10.25 14.92 8.36
C ALA A 27 -10.62 14.20 7.06
N GLU A 28 -9.65 13.66 6.34
CA GLU A 28 -9.90 12.88 5.12
C GLU A 28 -10.67 11.60 5.42
N VAL A 29 -10.33 10.90 6.50
CA VAL A 29 -11.08 9.72 6.93
C VAL A 29 -12.55 10.08 7.17
N ARG A 30 -12.79 11.18 7.86
CA ARG A 30 -14.17 11.65 8.12
C ARG A 30 -14.88 12.00 6.81
N ARG A 31 -14.19 12.65 5.88
CA ARG A 31 -14.76 12.99 4.58
C ARG A 31 -15.21 11.73 3.84
N GLN A 32 -14.37 10.71 3.83
CA GLN A 32 -14.69 9.43 3.18
C GLN A 32 -15.85 8.72 3.85
N GLN A 33 -15.97 8.80 5.17
CA GLN A 33 -17.05 8.15 5.92
C GLN A 33 -18.41 8.83 5.73
N THR A 34 -18.42 10.10 5.40
CA THR A 34 -19.65 10.90 5.33
C THR A 34 -20.08 11.26 3.91
N GLY A 35 -19.28 10.95 2.91
CA GLY A 35 -19.55 11.23 1.51
C GLY A 35 -19.80 9.98 0.68
N LEU A 36 -20.37 10.15 -0.51
CA LEU A 36 -20.47 9.12 -1.52
C LEU A 36 -19.36 9.29 -2.53
N GLN A 37 -18.67 8.20 -2.84
CA GLN A 37 -17.65 8.18 -3.90
C GLN A 37 -18.29 7.71 -5.20
N LEU A 38 -18.45 8.62 -6.14
CA LEU A 38 -19.09 8.32 -7.42
C LEU A 38 -18.10 8.13 -8.57
N ILE A 39 -16.80 8.18 -8.27
CA ILE A 39 -15.75 7.89 -9.24
C ILE A 39 -15.52 6.38 -9.26
N ALA A 40 -15.82 5.74 -10.40
CA ALA A 40 -15.82 4.29 -10.52
C ALA A 40 -14.45 3.66 -10.33
N SER A 41 -13.36 4.40 -10.53
CA SER A 41 -11.99 3.90 -10.36
C SER A 41 -11.47 4.01 -8.93
N GLU A 42 -12.20 4.63 -8.02
CA GLU A 42 -11.80 4.70 -6.62
C GLU A 42 -12.24 3.46 -5.85
N ASN A 43 -11.43 3.06 -4.90
CA ASN A 43 -11.70 1.90 -4.06
C ASN A 43 -11.22 2.16 -2.63
N PHE A 44 -12.01 1.69 -1.66
CA PHE A 44 -11.60 1.73 -0.25
C PHE A 44 -10.72 0.53 0.05
N THR A 45 -9.48 0.80 0.43
CA THR A 45 -8.54 -0.25 0.80
C THR A 45 -8.83 -0.78 2.21
N SER A 46 -8.47 -2.03 2.45
CA SER A 46 -8.53 -2.59 3.80
C SER A 46 -7.46 -1.99 4.71
N GLY A 47 -7.69 -2.08 6.02
CA GLY A 47 -6.67 -1.67 7.00
C GLY A 47 -5.36 -2.43 6.83
N ALA A 48 -5.41 -3.70 6.43
CA ALA A 48 -4.20 -4.49 6.19
C ALA A 48 -3.38 -3.95 5.01
N VAL A 49 -4.04 -3.53 3.93
CA VAL A 49 -3.35 -2.93 2.78
C VAL A 49 -2.70 -1.61 3.18
N LEU A 50 -3.42 -0.77 3.92
CA LEU A 50 -2.87 0.50 4.40
C LEU A 50 -1.65 0.28 5.31
N ALA A 51 -1.71 -0.73 6.19
CA ALA A 51 -0.59 -1.07 7.06
C ALA A 51 0.62 -1.54 6.27
N ALA A 52 0.42 -2.32 5.20
CA ALA A 52 1.51 -2.80 4.36
C ALA A 52 2.22 -1.67 3.61
N LEU A 53 1.49 -0.63 3.20
CA LEU A 53 2.06 0.51 2.46
C LEU A 53 3.04 1.33 3.30
N GLY A 54 2.85 1.39 4.61
CA GLY A 54 3.70 2.16 5.52
C GLY A 54 4.85 1.39 6.13
N THR A 55 5.33 0.32 5.50
CA THR A 55 6.40 -0.53 6.03
C THR A 55 7.78 -0.16 5.50
N PRO A 56 8.86 -0.70 6.12
CA PRO A 56 10.22 -0.49 5.61
C PRO A 56 10.47 -0.97 4.18
N LEU A 57 9.59 -1.79 3.61
CA LEU A 57 9.67 -2.13 2.19
C LEU A 57 9.65 -0.89 1.30
N SER A 58 9.02 0.20 1.78
CA SER A 58 9.00 1.50 1.07
C SER A 58 10.40 2.09 0.87
N ASN A 59 11.38 1.67 1.67
CA ASN A 59 12.75 2.17 1.58
C ASN A 59 13.56 1.50 0.48
N LYS A 60 13.06 0.37 -0.07
CA LYS A 60 13.86 -0.43 -1.01
C LYS A 60 13.47 -0.16 -2.45
N TYR A 61 14.43 0.31 -3.21
CA TYR A 61 14.29 0.44 -4.66
C TYR A 61 14.51 -0.93 -5.31
N ALA A 62 13.53 -1.40 -6.10
CA ALA A 62 13.51 -2.78 -6.60
C ALA A 62 13.20 -2.85 -8.10
N GLU A 63 13.88 -2.01 -8.88
CA GLU A 63 13.73 -2.01 -10.33
C GLU A 63 14.15 -3.35 -10.94
N GLY A 64 13.35 -3.88 -11.84
CA GLY A 64 13.53 -5.18 -12.46
C GLY A 64 12.49 -6.19 -12.02
N TYR A 65 12.83 -7.47 -12.05
CA TYR A 65 11.94 -8.58 -11.68
C TYR A 65 12.57 -9.44 -10.59
N PRO A 66 11.79 -10.26 -9.88
CA PRO A 66 12.36 -11.20 -8.92
C PRO A 66 13.47 -12.03 -9.54
N GLY A 67 14.62 -12.07 -8.88
CA GLY A 67 15.81 -12.76 -9.38
C GLY A 67 16.54 -12.05 -10.52
N LYS A 68 16.00 -10.97 -11.05
CA LYS A 68 16.58 -10.20 -12.17
C LYS A 68 16.49 -8.70 -11.86
N ARG A 69 17.12 -8.29 -10.78
CA ARG A 69 17.11 -6.88 -10.34
C ARG A 69 18.32 -6.12 -10.88
N TYR A 70 18.12 -4.82 -11.06
CA TYR A 70 19.22 -3.92 -11.39
C TYR A 70 20.09 -3.61 -10.19
N TYR A 71 19.56 -3.77 -8.97
CA TYR A 71 20.25 -3.44 -7.73
C TYR A 71 20.26 -4.62 -6.77
N GLY A 72 21.25 -4.65 -5.88
CA GLY A 72 21.34 -5.66 -4.84
C GLY A 72 20.39 -5.42 -3.68
N GLY A 73 20.27 -6.39 -2.78
CA GLY A 73 19.48 -6.27 -1.57
C GLY A 73 17.98 -6.47 -1.77
N CYS A 74 17.57 -7.14 -2.83
CA CYS A 74 16.16 -7.34 -3.17
C CYS A 74 15.62 -8.73 -2.80
N GLU A 75 16.38 -9.55 -2.11
CA GLU A 75 16.01 -10.93 -1.79
C GLU A 75 14.73 -11.04 -0.96
N VAL A 76 14.44 -10.04 -0.11
CA VAL A 76 13.20 -10.02 0.68
C VAL A 76 12.05 -9.44 -0.13
N VAL A 77 12.30 -8.36 -0.88
CA VAL A 77 11.31 -7.78 -1.80
C VAL A 77 10.87 -8.80 -2.84
N ASP A 78 11.80 -9.61 -3.35
CA ASP A 78 11.49 -10.68 -4.31
C ASP A 78 10.43 -11.64 -3.75
N ARG A 79 10.51 -11.98 -2.47
CA ARG A 79 9.52 -12.85 -1.82
C ARG A 79 8.13 -12.22 -1.78
N ALA A 80 8.06 -10.92 -1.51
CA ALA A 80 6.79 -10.19 -1.50
C ALA A 80 6.17 -10.15 -2.90
N GLU A 81 6.99 -9.90 -3.91
CA GLU A 81 6.54 -9.84 -5.30
C GLU A 81 6.13 -11.21 -5.83
N ASP A 82 6.88 -12.28 -5.49
CA ASP A 82 6.52 -13.65 -5.85
C ASP A 82 5.17 -14.06 -5.28
N ILE A 83 4.89 -13.72 -4.02
CA ILE A 83 3.59 -13.99 -3.39
C ILE A 83 2.48 -13.23 -4.11
N ALA A 84 2.71 -11.97 -4.47
CA ALA A 84 1.73 -11.16 -5.18
C ALA A 84 1.39 -11.77 -6.55
N ILE A 85 2.41 -12.23 -7.29
CA ILE A 85 2.24 -12.89 -8.59
C ILE A 85 1.43 -14.18 -8.43
N GLU A 86 1.78 -15.03 -7.49
CA GLU A 86 1.07 -16.30 -7.27
C GLU A 86 -0.38 -16.09 -6.87
N ARG A 87 -0.64 -15.14 -5.99
CA ARG A 87 -2.00 -14.83 -5.55
C ARG A 87 -2.84 -14.21 -6.66
N ALA A 88 -2.26 -13.37 -7.50
CA ALA A 88 -2.95 -12.83 -8.68
C ALA A 88 -3.33 -13.95 -9.65
N LYS A 89 -2.42 -14.89 -9.90
CA LYS A 89 -2.70 -16.06 -10.75
C LYS A 89 -3.84 -16.90 -10.19
N GLN A 90 -3.85 -17.15 -8.89
CA GLN A 90 -4.94 -17.90 -8.24
C GLN A 90 -6.28 -17.17 -8.32
N LEU A 91 -6.27 -15.87 -8.05
CA LEU A 91 -7.49 -15.06 -8.02
C LEU A 91 -8.18 -15.01 -9.38
N PHE A 92 -7.40 -14.86 -10.45
CA PHE A 92 -7.94 -14.69 -11.80
C PHE A 92 -7.91 -15.97 -12.64
N GLY A 93 -7.40 -17.08 -12.10
CA GLY A 93 -7.23 -18.31 -12.85
C GLY A 93 -6.30 -18.15 -14.06
N ALA A 94 -5.27 -17.32 -13.92
CA ALA A 94 -4.36 -16.99 -14.99
C ALA A 94 -3.08 -17.83 -14.93
N ASP A 95 -2.49 -18.09 -16.08
CA ASP A 95 -1.21 -18.81 -16.17
C ASP A 95 -0.04 -17.90 -15.84
N HIS A 96 -0.18 -16.59 -16.09
CA HIS A 96 0.87 -15.60 -15.88
C HIS A 96 0.31 -14.36 -15.22
N ALA A 97 1.10 -13.74 -14.38
CA ALA A 97 0.79 -12.44 -13.76
C ALA A 97 2.07 -11.64 -13.59
N ASN A 98 1.92 -10.33 -13.59
CA ASN A 98 3.01 -9.39 -13.41
C ASN A 98 2.57 -8.32 -12.42
N GLU A 99 3.43 -7.99 -11.49
CA GLU A 99 3.13 -7.03 -10.43
C GLU A 99 3.70 -5.64 -10.76
N ILE A 100 4.01 -5.31 -11.96
CA ILE A 100 4.56 -4.00 -12.30
C ILE A 100 3.46 -2.94 -12.28
N GLY A 101 3.62 -1.98 -11.37
CA GLY A 101 2.85 -0.75 -11.40
C GLY A 101 3.30 0.12 -12.55
N ARG A 102 2.34 0.61 -13.32
CA ARG A 102 2.67 1.50 -14.43
C ARG A 102 1.85 2.79 -14.34
N ALA A 103 2.55 3.90 -14.27
CA ALA A 103 1.91 5.19 -14.39
C ALA A 103 1.66 5.49 -15.87
N HIS A 104 0.46 5.91 -16.19
CA HIS A 104 0.17 6.47 -17.49
C HIS A 104 0.65 7.90 -17.59
N VAL A 105 1.41 8.18 -18.59
CA VAL A 105 1.85 9.52 -18.93
C VAL A 105 1.11 9.95 -20.17
#